data_b393bf695a16dd051cef866502cc05fd
#
_entry.id   b393bf695a16dd051cef866502cc05fd
#
_cell.length_a   1.000
_cell.length_b   1.000
_cell.length_c   1.000
_cell.angle_alpha   90.00
_cell.angle_beta   90.00
_cell.angle_gamma   90.00
#
_symmetry.space_group_name_H-M   'P 1'
#
loop_
_entity.id
_entity.type
_entity.pdbx_description
1 polymer ?
#
loop_
_entity_poly.entity_id
_entity_poly.type
_entity_poly.pdbx_seq_one_letter_code
_entity_poly.pdbx_strand_id
1 'polypeptide(L)'
;ALFTILFIYVLTAAVIPDVLGRMVYFQKSRDCSKNAHRLYHTVMILTLLVLLLFCVTGFLLAEPFSKALFGTVQYAFPLQVGLIAVFFLALQQCMKGYLEGSSIPLPGSLSGIVTALISLLATICLKNICSGAGTRAAAVFRQEDYYYAYAAVCGIGGLAVGAILGFLFLLFVMLLLRRTIRAELNADETRSPESRKNLLSDYILLYLSQMLHELLFSTLAFCCMIYAFHKGDVSMPLVFIVFMLYMPVVLYAQQLSGYLARQLRV
;
A
#
# COMPACT_ATOMS: atom_id res chain seq x y z
N ALA A 1 11.16 -10.66 -5.85
CA ALA A 1 10.07 -10.80 -4.88
C ALA A 1 9.64 -9.44 -4.30
N LEU A 2 10.53 -8.70 -3.59
CA LEU A 2 10.18 -7.40 -2.98
C LEU A 2 9.66 -6.40 -4.01
N PHE A 3 10.30 -6.34 -5.18
CA PHE A 3 9.92 -5.46 -6.27
C PHE A 3 8.53 -5.78 -6.84
N THR A 4 8.24 -7.06 -7.01
CA THR A 4 6.91 -7.52 -7.45
C THR A 4 5.82 -7.12 -6.46
N ILE A 5 6.11 -7.19 -5.16
CA ILE A 5 5.18 -6.80 -4.10
C ILE A 5 4.95 -5.29 -4.11
N LEU A 6 6.01 -4.49 -4.29
CA LEU A 6 5.90 -3.04 -4.43
C LEU A 6 5.09 -2.66 -5.67
N PHE A 7 5.29 -3.36 -6.80
CA PHE A 7 4.49 -3.16 -8.01
C PHE A 7 3.00 -3.46 -7.78
N ILE A 8 2.70 -4.57 -7.12
CA ILE A 8 1.34 -4.93 -6.75
C ILE A 8 0.73 -3.87 -5.80
N TYR A 9 1.51 -3.38 -4.83
CA TYR A 9 1.07 -2.33 -3.92
C TYR A 9 0.74 -1.03 -4.65
N VAL A 10 1.60 -0.58 -5.55
CA VAL A 10 1.35 0.61 -6.38
C VAL A 10 0.07 0.43 -7.18
N LEU A 11 -0.10 -0.72 -7.81
CA LEU A 11 -1.27 -1.03 -8.63
C LEU A 11 -2.59 -1.04 -7.83
N THR A 12 -2.56 -1.46 -6.57
CA THR A 12 -3.79 -1.71 -5.79
C THR A 12 -4.08 -0.65 -4.73
N ALA A 13 -3.06 -0.03 -4.14
CA ALA A 13 -3.24 0.71 -2.90
C ALA A 13 -2.70 2.15 -2.91
N ALA A 14 -1.67 2.45 -3.71
CA ALA A 14 -1.01 3.75 -3.65
C ALA A 14 -1.92 4.93 -4.03
N VAL A 15 -2.89 4.69 -4.91
CA VAL A 15 -3.82 5.70 -5.43
C VAL A 15 -5.00 5.97 -4.49
N ILE A 16 -5.33 5.02 -3.61
CA ILE A 16 -6.50 5.10 -2.74
C ILE A 16 -6.56 6.39 -1.90
N PRO A 17 -5.49 6.81 -1.18
CA PRO A 17 -5.58 7.95 -0.30
C PRO A 17 -5.83 9.25 -1.05
N ASP A 18 -5.22 9.42 -2.24
CA ASP A 18 -5.38 10.63 -3.03
C ASP A 18 -6.80 10.79 -3.57
N VAL A 19 -7.36 9.73 -4.15
CA VAL A 19 -8.72 9.77 -4.71
C VAL A 19 -9.75 9.91 -3.60
N LEU A 20 -9.66 9.06 -2.56
CA LEU A 20 -10.57 9.10 -1.43
C LEU A 20 -10.48 10.43 -0.69
N GLY A 21 -9.25 10.92 -0.45
CA GLY A 21 -9.03 12.20 0.22
C GLY A 21 -9.62 13.37 -0.53
N ARG A 22 -9.46 13.44 -1.86
CA ARG A 22 -10.08 14.50 -2.68
C ARG A 22 -11.61 14.45 -2.63
N MET A 23 -12.20 13.28 -2.74
CA MET A 23 -13.66 13.14 -2.71
C MET A 23 -14.24 13.44 -1.33
N VAL A 24 -13.61 12.97 -0.25
CA VAL A 24 -13.99 13.27 1.13
C VAL A 24 -13.90 14.77 1.39
N TYR A 25 -12.81 15.41 0.98
CA TYR A 25 -12.63 16.86 1.10
C TYR A 25 -13.73 17.63 0.34
N PHE A 26 -14.04 17.22 -0.90
CA PHE A 26 -15.07 17.83 -1.71
C PHE A 26 -16.48 17.73 -1.07
N GLN A 27 -16.81 16.58 -0.51
CA GLN A 27 -18.09 16.39 0.19
C GLN A 27 -18.15 17.20 1.49
N LYS A 28 -17.06 17.26 2.26
CA LYS A 28 -17.00 18.06 3.49
C LYS A 28 -17.00 19.56 3.22
N SER A 29 -16.39 20.04 2.15
CA SER A 29 -16.44 21.47 1.76
C SER A 29 -17.82 21.95 1.37
N ARG A 30 -18.77 21.03 1.13
CA ARG A 30 -20.19 21.27 0.88
C ARG A 30 -21.08 20.99 2.11
N ASP A 31 -20.48 20.86 3.27
CA ASP A 31 -21.17 20.51 4.53
C ASP A 31 -21.92 19.16 4.47
N CYS A 32 -21.56 18.28 3.54
CA CYS A 32 -22.16 16.95 3.37
C CYS A 32 -21.32 15.86 4.07
N SER A 33 -21.07 15.98 5.38
CA SER A 33 -20.26 15.04 6.15
C SER A 33 -20.81 13.61 6.15
N LYS A 34 -22.15 13.44 6.07
CA LYS A 34 -22.78 12.12 5.94
C LYS A 34 -22.40 11.42 4.64
N ASN A 35 -22.31 12.15 3.51
CA ASN A 35 -21.90 11.58 2.24
C ASN A 35 -20.41 11.18 2.26
N ALA A 36 -19.55 12.03 2.83
CA ALA A 36 -18.13 11.74 3.02
C ALA A 36 -17.92 10.44 3.83
N HIS A 37 -18.65 10.27 4.92
CA HIS A 37 -18.55 9.08 5.77
C HIS A 37 -19.10 7.82 5.09
N ARG A 38 -20.21 7.94 4.35
CA ARG A 38 -20.77 6.84 3.54
C ARG A 38 -19.80 6.40 2.46
N LEU A 39 -19.16 7.36 1.76
CA LEU A 39 -18.15 7.08 0.76
C LEU A 39 -17.00 6.29 1.36
N TYR A 40 -16.44 6.76 2.49
CA TYR A 40 -15.35 6.07 3.19
C TYR A 40 -15.70 4.61 3.52
N HIS A 41 -16.88 4.38 4.15
CA HIS A 41 -17.30 3.02 4.47
C HIS A 41 -17.51 2.15 3.24
N THR A 42 -18.07 2.70 2.16
CA THR A 42 -18.29 1.94 0.93
C THR A 42 -16.97 1.56 0.28
N VAL A 43 -16.03 2.51 0.19
CA VAL A 43 -14.68 2.26 -0.36
C VAL A 43 -13.91 1.28 0.53
N MET A 44 -13.98 1.41 1.85
CA MET A 44 -13.31 0.50 2.79
C MET A 44 -13.79 -0.95 2.63
N ILE A 45 -15.12 -1.16 2.53
CA ILE A 45 -15.71 -2.49 2.31
C ILE A 45 -15.32 -3.03 0.94
N LEU A 46 -15.40 -2.21 -0.11
CA LEU A 46 -14.99 -2.61 -1.46
C LEU A 46 -13.52 -3.03 -1.50
N THR A 47 -12.64 -2.20 -0.94
CA THR A 47 -11.20 -2.49 -0.87
C THR A 47 -10.94 -3.78 -0.10
N LEU A 48 -11.61 -3.98 1.02
CA LEU A 48 -11.48 -5.21 1.81
C LEU A 48 -11.89 -6.45 1.02
N LEU A 49 -13.02 -6.41 0.32
CA LEU A 49 -13.51 -7.54 -0.50
C LEU A 49 -12.58 -7.83 -1.67
N VAL A 50 -12.18 -6.81 -2.41
CA VAL A 50 -11.26 -6.94 -3.56
C VAL A 50 -9.92 -7.49 -3.12
N LEU A 51 -9.35 -6.96 -2.04
CA LEU A 51 -8.07 -7.42 -1.51
C LEU A 51 -8.13 -8.84 -0.94
N LEU A 52 -9.23 -9.20 -0.29
CA LEU A 52 -9.43 -10.56 0.22
C LEU A 52 -9.45 -11.56 -0.94
N LEU A 53 -10.22 -11.25 -1.99
CA LEU A 53 -10.25 -12.08 -3.21
C LEU A 53 -8.85 -12.15 -3.84
N PHE A 54 -8.17 -11.02 -3.95
CA PHE A 54 -6.82 -10.93 -4.51
C PHE A 54 -5.80 -11.72 -3.67
N CYS A 55 -5.86 -11.66 -2.34
CA CYS A 55 -5.00 -12.45 -1.46
C CYS A 55 -5.26 -13.94 -1.61
N VAL A 56 -6.53 -14.38 -1.60
CA VAL A 56 -6.87 -15.80 -1.77
C VAL A 56 -6.37 -16.33 -3.11
N THR A 57 -6.65 -15.63 -4.21
CA THR A 57 -6.17 -16.03 -5.54
C THR A 57 -4.64 -15.97 -5.63
N GLY A 58 -4.02 -14.95 -5.05
CA GLY A 58 -2.56 -14.79 -5.02
C GLY A 58 -1.86 -15.88 -4.21
N PHE A 59 -2.44 -16.34 -3.09
CA PHE A 59 -1.92 -17.47 -2.32
C PHE A 59 -1.97 -18.78 -3.13
N LEU A 60 -3.09 -19.04 -3.84
CA LEU A 60 -3.24 -20.24 -4.67
C LEU A 60 -2.32 -20.22 -5.90
N LEU A 61 -2.09 -19.04 -6.47
CA LEU A 61 -1.28 -18.87 -7.67
C LEU A 61 0.19 -18.53 -7.38
N ALA A 62 0.60 -18.47 -6.11
CA ALA A 62 1.97 -18.05 -5.72
C ALA A 62 3.06 -18.96 -6.34
N GLU A 63 2.84 -20.27 -6.39
CA GLU A 63 3.80 -21.22 -6.98
C GLU A 63 3.94 -21.06 -8.49
N PRO A 64 2.86 -21.12 -9.32
CA PRO A 64 2.99 -20.93 -10.76
C PRO A 64 3.52 -19.55 -11.12
N PHE A 65 3.15 -18.51 -10.35
CA PHE A 65 3.63 -17.16 -10.54
C PHE A 65 5.12 -17.02 -10.22
N SER A 66 5.57 -17.69 -9.14
CA SER A 66 7.00 -17.75 -8.79
C SER A 66 7.83 -18.45 -9.88
N LYS A 67 7.33 -19.56 -10.42
CA LYS A 67 7.99 -20.25 -11.55
C LYS A 67 8.07 -19.37 -12.79
N ALA A 68 6.98 -18.66 -13.12
CA ALA A 68 6.94 -17.82 -14.32
C ALA A 68 7.87 -16.61 -14.22
N LEU A 69 7.97 -15.96 -13.04
CA LEU A 69 8.77 -14.75 -12.86
C LEU A 69 10.24 -15.01 -12.53
N PHE A 70 10.51 -16.03 -11.71
CA PHE A 70 11.85 -16.27 -11.15
C PHE A 70 12.48 -17.59 -11.60
N GLY A 71 11.74 -18.39 -12.36
CA GLY A 71 12.19 -19.73 -12.79
C GLY A 71 12.21 -20.78 -11.68
N THR A 72 11.89 -20.43 -10.43
CA THR A 72 11.98 -21.28 -9.25
C THR A 72 10.73 -21.17 -8.36
N VAL A 73 10.40 -22.24 -7.62
CA VAL A 73 9.23 -22.28 -6.72
C VAL A 73 9.53 -21.64 -5.36
N GLN A 74 10.80 -21.54 -4.99
CA GLN A 74 11.25 -21.12 -3.65
C GLN A 74 10.80 -19.70 -3.28
N TYR A 75 10.59 -18.83 -4.28
CA TYR A 75 10.10 -17.47 -4.07
C TYR A 75 8.58 -17.36 -3.87
N ALA A 76 7.82 -18.48 -3.90
CA ALA A 76 6.40 -18.47 -3.61
C ALA A 76 6.12 -17.99 -2.16
N PHE A 77 6.91 -18.46 -1.20
CA PHE A 77 6.76 -18.09 0.21
C PHE A 77 6.98 -16.58 0.46
N PRO A 78 8.06 -15.94 -0.01
CA PRO A 78 8.18 -14.48 0.01
C PRO A 78 6.99 -13.73 -0.59
N LEU A 79 6.44 -14.21 -1.71
CA LEU A 79 5.28 -13.58 -2.35
C LEU A 79 4.04 -13.66 -1.47
N GLN A 80 3.77 -14.82 -0.85
CA GLN A 80 2.65 -15.00 0.07
C GLN A 80 2.73 -14.04 1.27
N VAL A 81 3.90 -13.92 1.89
CA VAL A 81 4.13 -12.95 2.98
C VAL A 81 3.90 -11.51 2.51
N GLY A 82 4.32 -11.21 1.28
CA GLY A 82 4.11 -9.90 0.67
C GLY A 82 2.66 -9.54 0.41
N LEU A 83 1.83 -10.51 0.05
CA LEU A 83 0.38 -10.29 -0.10
C LEU A 83 -0.26 -9.85 1.21
N ILE A 84 0.17 -10.42 2.35
CA ILE A 84 -0.28 -9.99 3.67
C ILE A 84 0.12 -8.53 3.93
N ALA A 85 1.36 -8.15 3.59
CA ALA A 85 1.82 -6.77 3.73
C ALA A 85 0.96 -5.81 2.90
N VAL A 86 0.71 -6.14 1.62
CA VAL A 86 -0.11 -5.31 0.71
C VAL A 86 -1.54 -5.16 1.23
N PHE A 87 -2.13 -6.24 1.77
CA PHE A 87 -3.47 -6.21 2.36
C PHE A 87 -3.59 -5.16 3.46
N PHE A 88 -2.71 -5.19 4.46
CA PHE A 88 -2.75 -4.24 5.56
C PHE A 88 -2.36 -2.82 5.13
N LEU A 89 -1.38 -2.67 4.23
CA LEU A 89 -1.02 -1.37 3.66
C LEU A 89 -2.21 -0.72 2.95
N ALA A 90 -2.96 -1.47 2.14
CA ALA A 90 -4.09 -0.91 1.42
C ALA A 90 -5.25 -0.48 2.35
N LEU A 91 -5.53 -1.24 3.40
CA LEU A 91 -6.48 -0.84 4.43
C LEU A 91 -6.02 0.43 5.17
N GLN A 92 -4.72 0.52 5.47
CA GLN A 92 -4.11 1.72 6.04
C GLN A 92 -4.29 2.94 5.13
N GLN A 93 -4.12 2.78 3.81
CA GLN A 93 -4.31 3.87 2.83
C GLN A 93 -5.76 4.37 2.76
N CYS A 94 -6.76 3.50 2.93
CA CYS A 94 -8.15 3.92 3.02
C CYS A 94 -8.39 4.84 4.23
N MET A 95 -7.87 4.47 5.41
CA MET A 95 -7.99 5.28 6.62
C MET A 95 -7.25 6.61 6.48
N LYS A 96 -6.03 6.56 5.91
CA LYS A 96 -5.21 7.75 5.64
C LYS A 96 -5.97 8.73 4.72
N GLY A 97 -6.53 8.25 3.61
CA GLY A 97 -7.29 9.07 2.67
C GLY A 97 -8.50 9.76 3.33
N TYR A 98 -9.22 9.05 4.19
CA TYR A 98 -10.34 9.66 4.95
C TYR A 98 -9.88 10.76 5.91
N LEU A 99 -8.80 10.55 6.65
CA LEU A 99 -8.25 11.53 7.60
C LEU A 99 -7.71 12.77 6.87
N GLU A 100 -7.00 12.58 5.77
CA GLU A 100 -6.48 13.67 4.93
C GLU A 100 -7.60 14.49 4.31
N GLY A 101 -8.63 13.83 3.78
CA GLY A 101 -9.83 14.49 3.26
C GLY A 101 -10.66 15.19 4.33
N SER A 102 -10.54 14.74 5.59
CA SER A 102 -11.17 15.38 6.76
C SER A 102 -10.35 16.53 7.35
N SER A 103 -9.31 17.01 6.65
CA SER A 103 -8.41 18.07 7.12
C SER A 103 -7.62 17.72 8.39
N ILE A 104 -7.42 16.43 8.65
CA ILE A 104 -6.62 15.90 9.76
C ILE A 104 -5.46 15.04 9.20
N PRO A 105 -4.49 15.63 8.47
CA PRO A 105 -3.47 14.85 7.76
C PRO A 105 -2.40 14.25 8.69
N LEU A 106 -2.22 14.79 9.88
CA LEU A 106 -1.12 14.48 10.79
C LEU A 106 -1.06 13.00 11.17
N PRO A 107 -2.16 12.31 11.57
CA PRO A 107 -2.11 10.88 11.88
C PRO A 107 -1.80 10.00 10.66
N GLY A 108 -2.26 10.40 9.47
CA GLY A 108 -1.95 9.71 8.22
C GLY A 108 -0.45 9.71 7.92
N SER A 109 0.20 10.86 8.04
CA SER A 109 1.65 11.01 7.85
C SER A 109 2.44 10.27 8.93
N LEU A 110 2.03 10.38 10.21
CA LEU A 110 2.65 9.65 11.31
C LEU A 110 2.57 8.14 11.13
N SER A 111 1.44 7.61 10.62
CA SER A 111 1.30 6.17 10.37
C SER A 111 2.35 5.65 9.38
N GLY A 112 2.70 6.43 8.36
CA GLY A 112 3.77 6.10 7.42
C GLY A 112 5.13 5.99 8.10
N ILE A 113 5.47 6.93 8.98
CA ILE A 113 6.71 6.92 9.75
C ILE A 113 6.74 5.72 10.71
N VAL A 114 5.65 5.46 11.42
CA VAL A 114 5.50 4.29 12.30
C VAL A 114 5.69 3.00 11.54
N THR A 115 5.04 2.85 10.39
CA THR A 115 5.18 1.68 9.50
C THR A 115 6.64 1.49 9.08
N ALA A 116 7.32 2.56 8.63
CA ALA A 116 8.70 2.47 8.18
C ALA A 116 9.67 2.10 9.30
N LEU A 117 9.57 2.75 10.47
CA LEU A 117 10.42 2.45 11.62
C LEU A 117 10.23 1.03 12.13
N ILE A 118 8.98 0.58 12.26
CA ILE A 118 8.67 -0.78 12.72
C ILE A 118 9.13 -1.81 11.69
N SER A 119 8.94 -1.55 10.40
CA SER A 119 9.43 -2.43 9.32
C SER A 119 10.95 -2.61 9.40
N LEU A 120 11.69 -1.52 9.63
CA LEU A 120 13.14 -1.56 9.78
C LEU A 120 13.55 -2.39 10.99
N LEU A 121 12.97 -2.10 12.17
CA LEU A 121 13.26 -2.82 13.40
C LEU A 121 12.92 -4.32 13.29
N ALA A 122 11.75 -4.64 12.74
CA ALA A 122 11.32 -6.01 12.52
C ALA A 122 12.25 -6.75 11.55
N THR A 123 12.71 -6.10 10.47
CA THR A 123 13.69 -6.69 9.54
C THR A 123 15.01 -6.99 10.24
N ILE A 124 15.51 -6.10 11.10
CA ILE A 124 16.74 -6.32 11.88
C ILE A 124 16.57 -7.52 12.83
N CYS A 125 15.43 -7.58 13.53
CA CYS A 125 15.15 -8.70 14.45
C CYS A 125 15.00 -10.04 13.71
N LEU A 126 14.33 -10.05 12.55
CA LEU A 126 14.10 -11.26 11.76
C LEU A 126 15.37 -11.75 11.05
N LYS A 127 16.37 -10.90 10.84
CA LYS A 127 17.60 -11.24 10.09
C LYS A 127 18.24 -12.54 10.60
N ASN A 128 18.46 -12.66 11.89
CA ASN A 128 19.14 -13.84 12.46
C ASN A 128 18.29 -15.11 12.36
N ILE A 129 16.97 -14.97 12.51
CA ILE A 129 16.00 -16.08 12.40
C ILE A 129 15.95 -16.58 10.97
N CYS A 130 15.76 -15.67 10.01
CA CYS A 130 15.65 -16.01 8.60
C CYS A 130 16.97 -16.54 8.02
N SER A 131 18.12 -15.97 8.39
CA SER A 131 19.41 -16.48 7.92
C SER A 131 19.68 -17.90 8.43
N GLY A 132 19.40 -18.17 9.72
CA GLY A 132 19.54 -19.51 10.28
C GLY A 132 18.56 -20.54 9.70
N ALA A 133 17.33 -20.13 9.41
CA ALA A 133 16.36 -20.98 8.71
C ALA A 133 16.77 -21.21 7.24
N GLY A 134 17.23 -20.18 6.55
CA GLY A 134 17.69 -20.26 5.17
C GLY A 134 18.89 -21.17 4.97
N THR A 135 19.91 -21.09 5.85
CA THR A 135 21.07 -21.98 5.79
C THR A 135 20.69 -23.43 6.03
N ARG A 136 19.80 -23.71 6.99
CA ARG A 136 19.27 -25.05 7.25
C ARG A 136 18.49 -25.60 6.05
N ALA A 137 17.59 -24.79 5.48
CA ALA A 137 16.81 -25.18 4.32
C ALA A 137 17.71 -25.46 3.11
N ALA A 138 18.69 -24.60 2.83
CA ALA A 138 19.67 -24.79 1.75
C ALA A 138 20.48 -26.09 1.94
N ALA A 139 20.87 -26.41 3.16
CA ALA A 139 21.60 -27.66 3.46
C ALA A 139 20.72 -28.91 3.28
N VAL A 140 19.45 -28.88 3.74
CA VAL A 140 18.53 -30.00 3.62
C VAL A 140 18.14 -30.28 2.17
N PHE A 141 17.79 -29.23 1.41
CA PHE A 141 17.34 -29.36 0.02
C PHE A 141 18.49 -29.33 -1.01
N ARG A 142 19.73 -29.08 -0.55
CA ARG A 142 20.95 -28.96 -1.40
C ARG A 142 20.79 -27.94 -2.53
N GLN A 143 20.09 -26.84 -2.26
CA GLN A 143 19.83 -25.76 -3.22
C GLN A 143 20.04 -24.40 -2.52
N GLU A 144 20.95 -23.58 -3.06
CA GLU A 144 21.27 -22.25 -2.51
C GLU A 144 20.11 -21.26 -2.64
N ASP A 145 19.20 -21.47 -3.59
CA ASP A 145 18.03 -20.62 -3.81
C ASP A 145 17.14 -20.46 -2.56
N TYR A 146 17.10 -21.47 -1.69
CA TYR A 146 16.40 -21.37 -0.41
C TYR A 146 16.98 -20.31 0.51
N TYR A 147 18.31 -20.15 0.55
CA TYR A 147 18.93 -19.10 1.35
C TYR A 147 18.47 -17.71 0.89
N TYR A 148 18.46 -17.45 -0.42
CA TYR A 148 18.03 -16.18 -0.99
C TYR A 148 16.51 -15.95 -0.82
N ALA A 149 15.70 -16.99 -0.90
CA ALA A 149 14.27 -16.91 -0.64
C ALA A 149 13.98 -16.50 0.82
N TYR A 150 14.66 -17.12 1.79
CA TYR A 150 14.52 -16.75 3.20
C TYR A 150 15.09 -15.35 3.52
N ALA A 151 16.15 -14.93 2.84
CA ALA A 151 16.64 -13.56 2.94
C ALA A 151 15.59 -12.54 2.42
N ALA A 152 14.89 -12.87 1.34
CA ALA A 152 13.78 -12.06 0.85
C ALA A 152 12.61 -12.01 1.83
N VAL A 153 12.28 -13.15 2.47
CA VAL A 153 11.23 -13.21 3.54
C VAL A 153 11.57 -12.30 4.70
N CYS A 154 12.84 -12.15 5.06
CA CYS A 154 13.25 -11.26 6.14
C CYS A 154 12.81 -9.81 5.90
N GLY A 155 13.13 -9.27 4.72
CA GLY A 155 12.75 -7.89 4.36
C GLY A 155 11.23 -7.70 4.20
N ILE A 156 10.58 -8.66 3.52
CA ILE A 156 9.14 -8.61 3.27
C ILE A 156 8.35 -8.86 4.56
N GLY A 157 8.82 -9.77 5.42
CA GLY A 157 8.24 -10.03 6.73
C GLY A 157 8.32 -8.81 7.65
N GLY A 158 9.46 -8.10 7.63
CA GLY A 158 9.59 -6.81 8.32
C GLY A 158 8.57 -5.79 7.83
N LEU A 159 8.37 -5.69 6.50
CA LEU A 159 7.35 -4.83 5.91
C LEU A 159 5.93 -5.25 6.35
N ALA A 160 5.64 -6.55 6.39
CA ALA A 160 4.33 -7.06 6.82
C ALA A 160 4.03 -6.71 8.29
N VAL A 161 5.01 -6.88 9.19
CA VAL A 161 4.87 -6.49 10.60
C VAL A 161 4.64 -4.98 10.72
N GLY A 162 5.42 -4.16 9.99
CA GLY A 162 5.23 -2.72 9.97
C GLY A 162 3.87 -2.29 9.44
N ALA A 163 3.38 -2.94 8.37
CA ALA A 163 2.06 -2.70 7.80
C ALA A 163 0.91 -3.01 8.78
N ILE A 164 0.99 -4.14 9.47
CA ILE A 164 0.01 -4.54 10.49
C ILE A 164 -0.03 -3.52 11.63
N LEU A 165 1.15 -3.14 12.18
CA LEU A 165 1.20 -2.21 13.30
C LEU A 165 0.86 -0.78 12.88
N GLY A 166 1.21 -0.35 11.66
CA GLY A 166 0.77 0.93 11.10
C GLY A 166 -0.75 1.00 10.90
N PHE A 167 -1.35 -0.08 10.43
CA PHE A 167 -2.81 -0.21 10.35
C PHE A 167 -3.47 -0.13 11.73
N LEU A 168 -2.96 -0.89 12.72
CA LEU A 168 -3.48 -0.87 14.09
C LEU A 168 -3.34 0.52 14.73
N PHE A 169 -2.24 1.23 14.46
CA PHE A 169 -2.05 2.62 14.90
C PHE A 169 -3.15 3.53 14.34
N LEU A 170 -3.42 3.49 13.03
CA LEU A 170 -4.51 4.30 12.46
C LEU A 170 -5.89 3.89 12.95
N LEU A 171 -6.13 2.60 13.14
CA LEU A 171 -7.37 2.11 13.72
C LEU A 171 -7.57 2.66 15.13
N PHE A 172 -6.54 2.68 15.95
CA PHE A 172 -6.57 3.29 17.28
C PHE A 172 -6.87 4.80 17.21
N VAL A 173 -6.22 5.53 16.31
CA VAL A 173 -6.50 6.96 16.09
C VAL A 173 -7.96 7.18 15.66
N MET A 174 -8.47 6.37 14.74
CA MET A 174 -9.88 6.47 14.31
C MET A 174 -10.85 6.19 15.46
N LEU A 175 -10.51 5.29 16.37
CA LEU A 175 -11.31 5.04 17.59
C LEU A 175 -11.30 6.25 18.53
N LEU A 176 -10.15 6.91 18.70
CA LEU A 176 -10.07 8.15 19.49
C LEU A 176 -10.88 9.30 18.88
N LEU A 177 -10.83 9.45 17.55
CA LEU A 177 -11.57 10.47 16.81
C LEU A 177 -13.06 10.17 16.65
N ARG A 178 -13.52 8.99 17.06
CA ARG A 178 -14.91 8.54 16.87
C ARG A 178 -15.94 9.53 17.43
N ARG A 179 -15.64 10.17 18.56
CA ARG A 179 -16.56 11.14 19.19
C ARG A 179 -16.67 12.40 18.33
N THR A 180 -15.57 12.92 17.84
CA THR A 180 -15.53 14.09 16.97
C THR A 180 -16.24 13.82 15.64
N ILE A 181 -15.95 12.68 15.00
CA ILE A 181 -16.61 12.26 13.75
C ILE A 181 -18.12 12.14 13.95
N ARG A 182 -18.58 11.56 15.07
CA ARG A 182 -20.01 11.47 15.37
C ARG A 182 -20.66 12.84 15.61
N ALA A 183 -19.97 13.76 16.27
CA ALA A 183 -20.46 15.12 16.47
C ALA A 183 -20.64 15.85 15.12
N GLU A 184 -19.68 15.73 14.21
CA GLU A 184 -19.78 16.28 12.85
C GLU A 184 -20.94 15.66 12.06
N LEU A 185 -21.14 14.34 12.16
CA LEU A 185 -22.26 13.66 11.48
C LEU A 185 -23.64 14.06 12.01
N ASN A 186 -23.73 14.35 13.31
CA ASN A 186 -24.98 14.80 13.91
C ASN A 186 -25.29 16.28 13.60
N ALA A 187 -24.25 17.10 13.40
CA ALA A 187 -24.38 18.50 13.01
C ALA A 187 -24.75 18.67 11.52
N ASP A 188 -24.59 17.65 10.71
CA ASP A 188 -24.90 17.68 9.27
C ASP A 188 -26.41 17.69 9.05
N GLU A 189 -26.94 18.77 8.43
CA GLU A 189 -28.35 18.97 8.10
C GLU A 189 -28.75 18.43 6.71
N THR A 190 -27.89 17.63 6.05
CA THR A 190 -28.17 17.10 4.70
C THR A 190 -29.48 16.29 4.69
N ARG A 191 -30.51 16.85 4.02
CA ARG A 191 -31.86 16.24 3.95
C ARG A 191 -31.93 15.05 3.00
N SER A 192 -31.14 15.06 1.90
CA SER A 192 -31.12 14.01 0.89
C SER A 192 -29.70 13.53 0.63
N PRO A 193 -29.24 12.49 1.34
CA PRO A 193 -27.91 11.95 1.10
C PRO A 193 -27.84 11.27 -0.29
N GLU A 194 -26.75 11.49 -1.00
CA GLU A 194 -26.50 10.89 -2.31
C GLU A 194 -26.54 9.35 -2.26
N SER A 195 -26.95 8.76 -3.37
CA SER A 195 -26.96 7.30 -3.49
C SER A 195 -25.53 6.75 -3.41
N ARG A 196 -25.35 5.65 -2.65
CA ARG A 196 -24.06 4.94 -2.56
C ARG A 196 -23.53 4.54 -3.94
N LYS A 197 -24.41 4.21 -4.89
CA LYS A 197 -24.04 3.83 -6.25
C LYS A 197 -23.38 4.98 -7.00
N ASN A 198 -23.92 6.19 -6.91
CA ASN A 198 -23.38 7.37 -7.59
C ASN A 198 -22.01 7.74 -7.00
N LEU A 199 -21.90 7.82 -5.67
CA LEU A 199 -20.64 8.08 -4.98
C LEU A 199 -19.56 7.05 -5.35
N LEU A 200 -19.95 5.78 -5.45
CA LEU A 200 -19.02 4.71 -5.82
C LEU A 200 -18.63 4.78 -7.30
N SER A 201 -19.57 5.09 -8.19
CA SER A 201 -19.29 5.26 -9.62
C SER A 201 -18.27 6.38 -9.86
N ASP A 202 -18.46 7.52 -9.20
CA ASP A 202 -17.54 8.66 -9.31
C ASP A 202 -16.17 8.32 -8.72
N TYR A 203 -16.13 7.59 -7.60
CA TYR A 203 -14.89 7.10 -7.02
C TYR A 203 -14.15 6.16 -7.97
N ILE A 204 -14.83 5.18 -8.55
CA ILE A 204 -14.22 4.20 -9.47
C ILE A 204 -13.67 4.89 -10.70
N LEU A 205 -14.39 5.86 -11.27
CA LEU A 205 -13.95 6.61 -12.44
C LEU A 205 -12.65 7.38 -12.15
N LEU A 206 -12.61 8.11 -11.04
CA LEU A 206 -11.43 8.85 -10.62
C LEU A 206 -10.28 7.91 -10.25
N TYR A 207 -10.57 6.80 -9.58
CA TYR A 207 -9.58 5.78 -9.21
C TYR A 207 -8.94 5.15 -10.44
N LEU A 208 -9.72 4.75 -11.45
CA LEU A 208 -9.22 4.17 -12.69
C LEU A 208 -8.36 5.16 -13.47
N SER A 209 -8.77 6.41 -13.54
CA SER A 209 -8.00 7.47 -14.22
C SER A 209 -6.64 7.68 -13.55
N GLN A 210 -6.62 7.79 -12.22
CA GLN A 210 -5.38 7.98 -11.45
C GLN A 210 -4.51 6.71 -11.45
N MET A 211 -5.14 5.53 -11.36
CA MET A 211 -4.45 4.24 -11.42
C MET A 211 -3.76 4.03 -12.76
N LEU A 212 -4.39 4.43 -13.87
CA LEU A 212 -3.79 4.34 -15.20
C LEU A 212 -2.51 5.18 -15.30
N HIS A 213 -2.54 6.39 -14.73
CA HIS A 213 -1.38 7.27 -14.68
C HIS A 213 -0.22 6.64 -13.87
N GLU A 214 -0.49 6.16 -12.66
CA GLU A 214 0.52 5.51 -11.81
C GLU A 214 1.04 4.20 -12.42
N LEU A 215 0.17 3.46 -13.12
CA LEU A 215 0.53 2.22 -13.81
C LEU A 215 1.50 2.50 -14.97
N LEU A 216 1.30 3.55 -15.75
CA LEU A 216 2.22 3.93 -16.82
C LEU A 216 3.61 4.24 -16.26
N PHE A 217 3.69 5.05 -15.20
CA PHE A 217 4.97 5.40 -14.56
C PHE A 217 5.67 4.19 -13.93
N SER A 218 4.94 3.38 -13.17
CA SER A 218 5.51 2.20 -12.51
C SER A 218 5.93 1.13 -13.51
N THR A 219 5.18 0.94 -14.61
CA THR A 219 5.54 0.00 -15.68
C THR A 219 6.79 0.47 -16.43
N LEU A 220 6.90 1.76 -16.73
CA LEU A 220 8.10 2.32 -17.35
C LEU A 220 9.34 2.09 -16.47
N ALA A 221 9.25 2.38 -15.17
CA ALA A 221 10.33 2.15 -14.22
C ALA A 221 10.70 0.65 -14.14
N PHE A 222 9.70 -0.23 -14.17
CA PHE A 222 9.87 -1.68 -14.16
C PHE A 222 10.58 -2.18 -15.42
N CYS A 223 10.17 -1.71 -16.60
CA CYS A 223 10.80 -2.04 -17.89
C CYS A 223 12.24 -1.55 -17.95
N CYS A 224 12.52 -0.32 -17.50
CA CYS A 224 13.89 0.22 -17.44
C CYS A 224 14.78 -0.63 -16.53
N MET A 225 14.26 -1.12 -15.40
CA MET A 225 14.99 -1.97 -14.47
C MET A 225 15.28 -3.36 -15.07
N ILE A 226 14.30 -3.98 -15.73
CA ILE A 226 14.51 -5.26 -16.44
C ILE A 226 15.54 -5.10 -17.54
N TYR A 227 15.48 -4.01 -18.30
CA TYR A 227 16.44 -3.72 -19.36
C TYR A 227 17.87 -3.54 -18.83
N ALA A 228 18.04 -2.77 -17.76
CA ALA A 228 19.33 -2.57 -17.10
C ALA A 228 19.90 -3.91 -16.55
N PHE A 229 19.04 -4.78 -16.04
CA PHE A 229 19.41 -6.11 -15.57
C PHE A 229 19.90 -7.03 -16.70
N HIS A 230 19.21 -7.02 -17.85
CA HIS A 230 19.57 -7.86 -19.00
C HIS A 230 20.88 -7.45 -19.66
N LYS A 231 21.24 -6.16 -19.63
CA LYS A 231 22.51 -5.68 -20.23
C LYS A 231 23.75 -5.97 -19.40
N GLY A 232 23.61 -6.37 -18.14
CA GLY A 232 24.73 -6.73 -17.26
C GLY A 232 25.67 -5.57 -16.85
N ASP A 233 25.40 -4.34 -17.34
CA ASP A 233 26.27 -3.18 -17.13
C ASP A 233 26.10 -2.52 -15.75
N VAL A 234 25.09 -2.90 -14.99
CA VAL A 234 24.78 -2.28 -13.70
C VAL A 234 24.64 -3.34 -12.61
N SER A 235 25.39 -3.20 -11.52
CA SER A 235 25.27 -4.10 -10.39
C SER A 235 23.86 -4.00 -9.76
N MET A 236 23.19 -5.14 -9.54
CA MET A 236 21.85 -5.23 -8.95
C MET A 236 21.66 -4.37 -7.68
N PRO A 237 22.65 -4.29 -6.76
CA PRO A 237 22.54 -3.42 -5.58
C PRO A 237 22.36 -1.95 -5.94
N LEU A 238 23.02 -1.47 -6.97
CA LEU A 238 22.98 -0.05 -7.36
C LEU A 238 21.64 0.33 -7.97
N VAL A 239 21.06 -0.53 -8.83
CA VAL A 239 19.70 -0.34 -9.37
C VAL A 239 18.67 -0.34 -8.25
N PHE A 240 18.82 -1.25 -7.29
CA PHE A 240 17.94 -1.33 -6.12
C PHE A 240 18.03 -0.08 -5.24
N ILE A 241 19.24 0.43 -4.97
CA ILE A 241 19.44 1.65 -4.19
C ILE A 241 18.83 2.86 -4.90
N VAL A 242 19.07 3.02 -6.20
CA VAL A 242 18.51 4.12 -7.00
C VAL A 242 16.98 4.05 -6.99
N PHE A 243 16.40 2.87 -7.14
CA PHE A 243 14.95 2.69 -7.09
C PHE A 243 14.37 2.97 -5.70
N MET A 244 15.04 2.50 -4.63
CA MET A 244 14.63 2.75 -3.24
C MET A 244 14.73 4.23 -2.85
N LEU A 245 15.65 4.99 -3.43
CA LEU A 245 15.75 6.44 -3.25
C LEU A 245 14.75 7.20 -4.13
N TYR A 246 14.54 6.73 -5.37
CA TYR A 246 13.67 7.40 -6.34
C TYR A 246 12.19 7.29 -5.97
N MET A 247 11.72 6.08 -5.58
CA MET A 247 10.31 5.85 -5.25
C MET A 247 9.79 6.73 -4.11
N PRO A 248 10.45 6.82 -2.94
CA PRO A 248 9.99 7.73 -1.88
C PRO A 248 10.00 9.20 -2.30
N VAL A 249 11.00 9.63 -3.08
CA VAL A 249 11.09 11.02 -3.56
C VAL A 249 9.94 11.35 -4.49
N VAL A 250 9.61 10.47 -5.45
CA VAL A 250 8.48 10.67 -6.37
C VAL A 250 7.15 10.65 -5.63
N LEU A 251 6.94 9.69 -4.73
CA LEU A 251 5.73 9.62 -3.91
C LEU A 251 5.58 10.85 -3.02
N TYR A 252 6.68 11.34 -2.44
CA TYR A 252 6.68 12.53 -1.61
C TYR A 252 6.42 13.81 -2.42
N ALA A 253 7.03 13.92 -3.61
CA ALA A 253 6.80 15.04 -4.52
C ALA A 253 5.34 15.09 -5.01
N GLN A 254 4.73 13.95 -5.31
CA GLN A 254 3.32 13.86 -5.67
C GLN A 254 2.40 14.28 -4.50
N GLN A 255 2.69 13.81 -3.28
CA GLN A 255 1.94 14.22 -2.08
C GLN A 255 2.07 15.71 -1.81
N LEU A 256 3.27 16.27 -1.98
CA LEU A 256 3.54 17.69 -1.78
C LEU A 256 2.85 18.54 -2.85
N SER A 257 2.85 18.11 -4.11
CA SER A 257 2.14 18.77 -5.20
C SER A 257 0.63 18.77 -4.99
N GLY A 258 0.07 17.67 -4.50
CA GLY A 258 -1.34 17.55 -4.14
C GLY A 258 -1.71 18.44 -2.94
N TYR A 259 -0.83 18.57 -1.96
CA TYR A 259 -1.01 19.47 -0.81
C TYR A 259 -0.95 20.94 -1.25
N LEU A 260 0.05 21.34 -2.03
CA LEU A 260 0.20 22.69 -2.55
C LEU A 260 -0.96 23.09 -3.47
N ALA A 261 -1.41 22.18 -4.35
CA ALA A 261 -2.56 22.41 -5.21
C ALA A 261 -3.88 22.63 -4.42
N ARG A 262 -4.00 22.01 -3.23
CA ARG A 262 -5.13 22.27 -2.31
C ARG A 262 -5.04 23.63 -1.63
N GLN A 263 -3.85 24.04 -1.22
CA GLN A 263 -3.61 25.34 -0.56
C GLN A 263 -3.74 26.54 -1.53
N LEU A 264 -3.35 26.35 -2.81
CA LEU A 264 -3.44 27.40 -3.83
C LEU A 264 -4.85 27.57 -4.43
N ARG A 265 -5.81 26.69 -4.09
CA ARG A 265 -7.22 26.82 -4.52
C ARG A 265 -8.12 27.47 -3.47
N VAL A 266 -7.56 27.98 -2.39
CA VAL A 266 -8.19 28.87 -1.41
C VAL A 266 -7.90 30.30 -1.80
#